data_2ea97a3bdfa95d1efa107cb9c667e521
#
_entry.id   2ea97a3bdfa95d1efa107cb9c667e521
#
_cell.length_a   1.000
_cell.length_b   1.000
_cell.length_c   1.000
_cell.angle_alpha   90.00
_cell.angle_beta   90.00
_cell.angle_gamma   90.00
#
_symmetry.space_group_name_H-M   'P 1'
#
loop_
_entity.id
_entity.type
_entity.pdbx_description
1 polymer ?
#
loop_
_entity_poly.entity_id
_entity_poly.type
_entity_poly.pdbx_seq_one_letter_code
_entity_poly.pdbx_strand_id
1 'polypeptide(L)'
;RTAFTLPAEATNMASEIKKLIQARGAKKSSRFARQCLQAKVKLADSWRRPRGLHSKQRKDYRAKGAHPEAGFGAPKAVRGFHPSGYREALVFTPAELSTIDPATTAVRIGATVGGAKRSVIQTKAAELGIRILNPKEAKVAVTPAAKPAEEVKADE
;
A
#
# COMPACT_ATOMS: atom_id res chain seq x y z
N ARG A 1 -32.50 -1.88 3.73
CA ARG A 1 -31.06 -2.13 4.01
C ARG A 1 -30.93 -3.62 4.26
N THR A 2 -30.63 -4.39 3.25
CA THR A 2 -30.33 -5.83 3.37
C THR A 2 -28.89 -5.97 3.86
N ALA A 3 -28.72 -6.42 5.09
CA ALA A 3 -27.43 -6.76 5.64
C ALA A 3 -26.91 -8.01 4.92
N PHE A 4 -25.86 -7.86 4.13
CA PHE A 4 -25.15 -8.95 3.48
C PHE A 4 -24.35 -9.70 4.56
N THR A 5 -24.90 -10.80 5.05
CA THR A 5 -24.24 -11.67 6.03
C THR A 5 -23.19 -12.51 5.29
N LEU A 6 -21.91 -12.21 5.50
CA LEU A 6 -20.81 -13.02 5.00
C LEU A 6 -20.83 -14.42 5.64
N PRO A 7 -20.51 -15.49 4.90
CA PRO A 7 -20.45 -16.84 5.43
C PRO A 7 -19.39 -16.93 6.54
N ALA A 8 -19.68 -17.69 7.60
CA ALA A 8 -18.85 -17.82 8.81
C ALA A 8 -17.39 -18.23 8.53
N GLU A 9 -17.13 -19.00 7.48
CA GLU A 9 -15.79 -19.39 7.05
C GLU A 9 -14.96 -18.21 6.55
N ALA A 10 -15.56 -17.25 5.82
CA ALA A 10 -14.89 -16.05 5.34
C ALA A 10 -14.50 -15.11 6.50
N THR A 11 -15.32 -15.04 7.56
CA THR A 11 -15.00 -14.25 8.74
C THR A 11 -13.86 -14.86 9.55
N ASN A 12 -13.77 -16.18 9.62
CA ASN A 12 -12.69 -16.88 10.33
C ASN A 12 -11.35 -16.69 9.60
N MET A 13 -11.33 -16.88 8.28
CA MET A 13 -10.14 -16.66 7.45
C MET A 13 -9.62 -15.21 7.52
N ALA A 14 -10.53 -14.23 7.51
CA ALA A 14 -10.16 -12.83 7.67
C ALA A 14 -9.56 -12.52 9.06
N SER A 15 -10.03 -13.19 10.12
CA SER A 15 -9.49 -13.05 11.47
C SER A 15 -8.09 -13.64 11.60
N GLU A 16 -7.82 -14.79 10.99
CA GLU A 16 -6.50 -15.41 10.95
C GLU A 16 -5.49 -14.58 10.17
N ILE A 17 -5.87 -14.06 9.01
CA ILE A 17 -5.03 -13.15 8.23
C ILE A 17 -4.66 -11.92 9.05
N LYS A 18 -5.60 -11.32 9.80
CA LYS A 18 -5.33 -10.18 10.69
C LYS A 18 -4.32 -10.53 11.76
N LYS A 19 -4.45 -11.70 12.43
CA LYS A 19 -3.48 -12.18 13.44
C LYS A 19 -2.09 -12.36 12.84
N LEU A 20 -1.99 -12.95 11.65
CA LEU A 20 -0.72 -13.15 10.96
C LEU A 20 -0.06 -11.83 10.52
N ILE A 21 -0.86 -10.82 10.13
CA ILE A 21 -0.37 -9.48 9.79
C ILE A 21 0.16 -8.77 11.04
N GLN A 22 -0.52 -8.89 12.17
CA GLN A 22 -0.02 -8.36 13.44
C GLN A 22 1.30 -9.03 13.86
N ALA A 23 1.39 -10.35 13.74
CA ALA A 23 2.63 -11.11 13.98
C ALA A 23 3.77 -10.67 13.06
N ARG A 24 3.47 -10.35 11.79
CA ARG A 24 4.42 -9.74 10.87
C ARG A 24 4.92 -8.38 11.35
N GLY A 25 4.02 -7.55 11.90
CA GLY A 25 4.33 -6.23 12.45
C GLY A 25 5.27 -6.33 13.66
N ALA A 26 5.01 -7.25 14.56
CA ALA A 26 5.83 -7.48 15.75
C ALA A 26 7.27 -7.89 15.39
N LYS A 27 7.46 -8.72 14.36
CA LYS A 27 8.79 -9.10 13.86
C LYS A 27 9.55 -7.98 13.16
N LYS A 28 8.89 -6.91 12.73
CA LYS A 28 9.51 -5.72 12.12
C LYS A 28 10.22 -4.80 13.11
N SER A 29 10.14 -5.05 14.41
CA SER A 29 10.76 -4.20 15.44
C SER A 29 12.29 -4.19 15.39
N SER A 30 12.92 -5.19 14.78
CA SER A 30 14.37 -5.27 14.63
C SER A 30 14.83 -4.42 13.43
N ARG A 31 15.48 -3.29 13.74
CA ARG A 31 16.17 -2.48 12.74
C ARG A 31 17.58 -3.02 12.53
N PHE A 32 17.88 -3.40 11.30
CA PHE A 32 19.23 -3.79 10.92
C PHE A 32 20.05 -2.52 10.65
N ALA A 33 20.92 -2.18 11.60
CA ALA A 33 21.77 -1.01 11.49
C ALA A 33 23.23 -1.41 11.21
N ARG A 34 23.90 -0.62 10.39
CA ARG A 34 25.33 -0.76 10.14
C ARG A 34 26.13 -0.56 11.43
N GLN A 35 27.16 -1.37 11.64
CA GLN A 35 28.05 -1.22 12.80
C GLN A 35 28.64 0.20 12.85
N CYS A 36 28.70 0.78 14.06
CA CYS A 36 29.22 2.13 14.34
C CYS A 36 28.43 3.30 13.68
N LEU A 37 27.19 3.09 13.22
CA LEU A 37 26.38 4.14 12.62
C LEU A 37 26.19 5.34 13.56
N GLN A 38 25.95 5.08 14.84
CA GLN A 38 25.72 6.14 15.84
C GLN A 38 27.00 6.92 16.19
N ALA A 39 28.16 6.27 16.07
CA ALA A 39 29.45 6.86 16.44
C ALA A 39 30.11 7.67 15.31
N LYS A 40 29.68 7.49 14.06
CA LYS A 40 30.35 8.07 12.89
C LYS A 40 29.37 8.79 11.97
N VAL A 41 29.38 10.10 11.96
CA VAL A 41 28.53 10.96 11.13
C VAL A 41 28.70 10.70 9.61
N LYS A 42 29.90 10.28 9.19
CA LYS A 42 30.21 9.99 7.77
C LYS A 42 29.53 8.73 7.22
N LEU A 43 28.91 7.89 8.07
CA LEU A 43 28.27 6.67 7.62
C LEU A 43 26.80 6.92 7.25
N ALA A 44 26.44 6.59 6.02
CA ALA A 44 25.04 6.60 5.59
C ALA A 44 24.21 5.55 6.34
N ASP A 45 22.95 5.86 6.64
CA ASP A 45 21.99 4.98 7.30
C ASP A 45 21.43 3.91 6.33
N SER A 46 22.31 3.12 5.76
CA SER A 46 21.98 1.99 4.93
C SER A 46 22.65 0.73 5.47
N TRP A 47 21.91 -0.38 5.50
CA TRP A 47 22.48 -1.66 5.92
C TRP A 47 23.64 -2.07 5.03
N ARG A 48 24.75 -2.44 5.66
CA ARG A 48 25.89 -3.09 5.01
C ARG A 48 26.29 -4.29 5.84
N ARG A 49 26.41 -5.46 5.21
CA ARG A 49 26.85 -6.67 5.88
C ARG A 49 28.30 -6.51 6.36
N PRO A 50 28.59 -6.78 7.64
CA PRO A 50 29.96 -6.70 8.15
C PRO A 50 30.84 -7.78 7.53
N ARG A 51 31.99 -7.38 6.98
CA ARG A 51 32.95 -8.29 6.31
C ARG A 51 34.28 -8.39 7.04
N GLY A 52 34.57 -7.49 7.99
CA GLY A 52 35.86 -7.48 8.72
C GLY A 52 36.09 -8.76 9.48
N LEU A 53 37.33 -9.25 9.46
CA LEU A 53 37.74 -10.51 10.11
C LEU A 53 37.43 -10.52 11.61
N HIS A 54 37.66 -9.41 12.31
CA HIS A 54 37.42 -9.25 13.75
C HIS A 54 36.07 -8.60 14.11
N SER A 55 35.17 -8.38 13.14
CA SER A 55 33.89 -7.79 13.42
C SER A 55 33.06 -8.64 14.38
N LYS A 56 32.79 -8.12 15.56
CA LYS A 56 31.95 -8.76 16.58
C LYS A 56 30.51 -8.99 16.09
N GLN A 57 29.99 -8.05 15.29
CA GLN A 57 28.68 -8.21 14.67
C GLN A 57 28.66 -9.38 13.68
N ARG A 58 29.72 -9.56 12.86
CA ARG A 58 29.83 -10.71 11.96
C ARG A 58 29.87 -12.05 12.71
N LYS A 59 30.42 -12.05 13.90
CA LYS A 59 30.55 -13.24 14.78
C LYS A 59 29.29 -13.47 15.65
N ASP A 60 28.20 -12.71 15.42
CA ASP A 60 26.91 -12.81 16.11
C ASP A 60 27.00 -12.69 17.65
N TYR A 61 27.91 -11.83 18.14
CA TYR A 61 27.97 -11.56 19.56
C TYR A 61 26.65 -10.89 20.02
N ARG A 62 26.05 -11.43 21.10
CA ARG A 62 24.75 -10.99 21.64
C ARG A 62 24.66 -9.49 21.91
N ALA A 63 25.76 -8.82 22.30
CA ALA A 63 25.82 -7.37 22.55
C ALA A 63 25.84 -6.52 21.28
N LYS A 64 25.88 -7.12 20.09
CA LYS A 64 25.88 -6.43 18.80
C LYS A 64 24.56 -6.66 18.07
N GLY A 65 24.20 -5.72 17.18
CA GLY A 65 22.94 -5.80 16.47
C GLY A 65 22.78 -7.05 15.63
N ALA A 66 21.54 -7.51 15.45
CA ALA A 66 21.21 -8.68 14.67
C ALA A 66 21.46 -8.47 13.16
N HIS A 67 21.68 -9.58 12.45
CA HIS A 67 21.75 -9.62 11.01
C HIS A 67 20.41 -9.94 10.36
N PRO A 68 20.18 -9.53 9.11
CA PRO A 68 19.09 -10.06 8.31
C PRO A 68 19.27 -11.57 8.07
N GLU A 69 18.38 -12.36 8.63
CA GLU A 69 18.33 -13.81 8.50
C GLU A 69 16.94 -14.26 8.05
N ALA A 70 16.82 -15.53 7.60
CA ALA A 70 15.55 -16.09 7.15
C ALA A 70 14.46 -16.05 8.22
N GLY A 71 14.82 -16.17 9.52
CA GLY A 71 13.89 -16.11 10.65
C GLY A 71 13.17 -14.76 10.83
N PHE A 72 13.72 -13.68 10.29
CA PHE A 72 13.08 -12.35 10.29
C PHE A 72 12.04 -12.17 9.17
N GLY A 73 11.92 -13.13 8.25
CA GLY A 73 10.94 -13.10 7.17
C GLY A 73 9.49 -13.12 7.69
N ALA A 74 8.59 -12.50 6.93
CA ALA A 74 7.17 -12.58 7.21
C ALA A 74 6.63 -14.00 7.00
N PRO A 75 5.58 -14.43 7.73
CA PRO A 75 4.90 -15.70 7.51
C PRO A 75 4.51 -15.87 6.04
N LYS A 76 4.67 -17.09 5.49
CA LYS A 76 4.45 -17.38 4.06
C LYS A 76 3.04 -16.97 3.61
N ALA A 77 2.03 -17.24 4.45
CA ALA A 77 0.63 -16.97 4.14
C ALA A 77 0.29 -15.49 3.92
N VAL A 78 1.02 -14.56 4.56
CA VAL A 78 0.76 -13.10 4.49
C VAL A 78 1.92 -12.31 3.91
N ARG A 79 2.88 -13.01 3.31
CA ARG A 79 4.01 -12.36 2.63
C ARG A 79 3.49 -11.60 1.41
N GLY A 80 3.84 -10.32 1.29
CA GLY A 80 3.40 -9.46 0.19
C GLY A 80 2.03 -8.81 0.36
N PHE A 81 1.26 -9.16 1.40
CA PHE A 81 -0.03 -8.51 1.64
C PHE A 81 0.16 -7.06 2.09
N HIS A 82 -0.76 -6.21 1.70
CA HIS A 82 -0.87 -4.86 2.26
C HIS A 82 -1.20 -4.93 3.77
N PRO A 83 -0.80 -3.95 4.60
CA PRO A 83 -1.15 -3.93 6.04
C PRO A 83 -2.64 -4.03 6.33
N SER A 84 -3.49 -3.59 5.40
CA SER A 84 -4.96 -3.72 5.51
C SER A 84 -5.51 -5.14 5.34
N GLY A 85 -4.68 -6.12 4.99
CA GLY A 85 -5.09 -7.51 4.82
C GLY A 85 -5.42 -7.96 3.40
N TYR A 86 -5.39 -7.04 2.44
CA TYR A 86 -5.65 -7.33 1.03
C TYR A 86 -4.36 -7.66 0.27
N ARG A 87 -4.49 -8.47 -0.76
CA ARG A 87 -3.46 -8.59 -1.80
C ARG A 87 -3.48 -7.35 -2.68
N GLU A 88 -2.31 -6.91 -3.14
CA GLU A 88 -2.23 -5.77 -4.04
C GLU A 88 -2.24 -6.23 -5.49
N ALA A 89 -3.15 -5.66 -6.30
CA ALA A 89 -3.13 -5.78 -7.75
C ALA A 89 -2.79 -4.42 -8.37
N LEU A 90 -1.78 -4.38 -9.23
CA LEU A 90 -1.42 -3.18 -9.98
C LEU A 90 -2.27 -3.10 -11.24
N VAL A 91 -2.95 -1.97 -11.45
CA VAL A 91 -3.90 -1.75 -12.55
C VAL A 91 -3.52 -0.52 -13.36
N PHE A 92 -3.55 -0.65 -14.68
CA PHE A 92 -3.27 0.41 -15.65
C PHE A 92 -4.48 0.75 -16.52
N THR A 93 -5.41 -0.20 -16.68
CA THR A 93 -6.59 -0.04 -17.54
C THR A 93 -7.88 -0.37 -16.77
N PRO A 94 -9.02 0.26 -17.14
CA PRO A 94 -10.30 -0.05 -16.50
C PRO A 94 -10.82 -1.47 -16.77
N ALA A 95 -10.34 -2.14 -17.83
CA ALA A 95 -10.72 -3.50 -18.16
C ALA A 95 -10.18 -4.53 -17.17
N GLU A 96 -9.00 -4.29 -16.59
CA GLU A 96 -8.37 -5.18 -15.62
C GLU A 96 -9.17 -5.33 -14.32
N LEU A 97 -10.06 -4.37 -14.02
CA LEU A 97 -10.89 -4.41 -12.81
C LEU A 97 -11.89 -5.57 -12.79
N SER A 98 -12.37 -6.00 -13.97
CA SER A 98 -13.34 -7.08 -14.07
C SER A 98 -12.80 -8.45 -13.68
N THR A 99 -11.48 -8.63 -13.66
CA THR A 99 -10.81 -9.89 -13.30
C THR A 99 -10.42 -9.97 -11.82
N ILE A 100 -10.71 -8.91 -11.04
CA ILE A 100 -10.23 -8.77 -9.66
C ILE A 100 -11.36 -9.08 -8.66
N ASP A 101 -11.09 -9.96 -7.71
CA ASP A 101 -12.01 -10.27 -6.62
C ASP A 101 -12.01 -9.15 -5.56
N PRO A 102 -13.15 -8.47 -5.32
CA PRO A 102 -13.23 -7.36 -4.38
C PRO A 102 -13.02 -7.78 -2.92
N ALA A 103 -13.30 -9.05 -2.57
CA ALA A 103 -13.20 -9.55 -1.21
C ALA A 103 -11.74 -9.73 -0.74
N THR A 104 -10.84 -10.16 -1.62
CA THR A 104 -9.46 -10.56 -1.27
C THR A 104 -8.41 -9.60 -1.75
N THR A 105 -8.69 -8.81 -2.78
CA THR A 105 -7.70 -8.00 -3.49
C THR A 105 -8.06 -6.52 -3.45
N ALA A 106 -7.07 -5.67 -3.23
CA ALA A 106 -7.20 -4.21 -3.34
C ALA A 106 -6.35 -3.71 -4.51
N VAL A 107 -6.84 -2.70 -5.20
CA VAL A 107 -6.22 -2.15 -6.41
C VAL A 107 -5.26 -1.01 -6.07
N ARG A 108 -4.11 -1.04 -6.69
CA ARG A 108 -3.17 0.09 -6.75
C ARG A 108 -3.08 0.57 -8.20
N ILE A 109 -3.48 1.79 -8.46
CA ILE A 109 -3.39 2.40 -9.79
C ILE A 109 -1.94 2.76 -10.07
N GLY A 110 -1.44 2.35 -11.24
CA GLY A 110 -0.06 2.61 -11.66
C GLY A 110 0.30 4.10 -11.68
N ALA A 111 1.57 4.42 -11.41
CA ALA A 111 2.05 5.80 -11.36
C ALA A 111 1.98 6.50 -12.73
N THR A 112 2.14 5.74 -13.81
CA THR A 112 2.10 6.24 -15.19
C THR A 112 0.69 6.53 -15.71
N VAL A 113 -0.37 6.13 -14.97
CA VAL A 113 -1.76 6.36 -15.36
C VAL A 113 -2.12 7.83 -15.20
N GLY A 114 -2.51 8.47 -16.29
CA GLY A 114 -2.94 9.89 -16.32
C GLY A 114 -4.27 10.14 -15.60
N GLY A 115 -4.57 11.41 -15.35
CA GLY A 115 -5.75 11.84 -14.58
C GLY A 115 -7.07 11.34 -15.15
N ALA A 116 -7.31 11.46 -16.46
CA ALA A 116 -8.54 11.01 -17.11
C ALA A 116 -8.78 9.50 -16.97
N LYS A 117 -7.77 8.66 -17.22
CA LYS A 117 -7.91 7.21 -17.01
C LYS A 117 -8.07 6.86 -15.54
N ARG A 118 -7.39 7.58 -14.65
CA ARG A 118 -7.49 7.37 -13.21
C ARG A 118 -8.91 7.61 -12.69
N SER A 119 -9.59 8.68 -13.11
CA SER A 119 -10.97 8.95 -12.71
C SER A 119 -11.92 7.84 -13.17
N VAL A 120 -11.78 7.36 -14.42
CA VAL A 120 -12.59 6.24 -14.94
C VAL A 120 -12.34 4.96 -14.14
N ILE A 121 -11.08 4.65 -13.80
CA ILE A 121 -10.75 3.49 -12.96
C ILE A 121 -11.36 3.62 -11.56
N GLN A 122 -11.31 4.80 -10.96
CA GLN A 122 -11.88 5.05 -9.62
C GLN A 122 -13.40 4.89 -9.63
N THR A 123 -14.10 5.43 -10.63
CA THR A 123 -15.55 5.28 -10.77
C THR A 123 -15.95 3.81 -10.91
N LYS A 124 -15.33 3.09 -11.85
CA LYS A 124 -15.61 1.66 -12.04
C LYS A 124 -15.26 0.80 -10.83
N ALA A 125 -14.18 1.11 -10.13
CA ALA A 125 -13.81 0.38 -8.92
C ALA A 125 -14.84 0.60 -7.80
N ALA A 126 -15.43 1.80 -7.70
CA ALA A 126 -16.52 2.09 -6.76
C ALA A 126 -17.79 1.30 -7.11
N GLU A 127 -18.16 1.21 -8.40
CA GLU A 127 -19.29 0.41 -8.89
C GLU A 127 -19.11 -1.09 -8.57
N LEU A 128 -17.90 -1.61 -8.73
CA LEU A 128 -17.56 -3.02 -8.44
C LEU A 128 -17.28 -3.30 -6.95
N GLY A 129 -17.31 -2.28 -6.08
CA GLY A 129 -16.98 -2.41 -4.65
C GLY A 129 -15.51 -2.72 -4.36
N ILE A 130 -14.60 -2.47 -5.31
CA ILE A 130 -13.17 -2.76 -5.19
C ILE A 130 -12.47 -1.62 -4.42
N ARG A 131 -11.67 -1.97 -3.42
CA ARG A 131 -10.92 -1.01 -2.62
C ARG A 131 -9.69 -0.51 -3.37
N ILE A 132 -9.55 0.82 -3.48
CA ILE A 132 -8.36 1.48 -4.05
C ILE A 132 -7.42 1.89 -2.91
N LEU A 133 -6.12 1.55 -3.03
CA LEU A 133 -5.09 1.86 -2.04
C LEU A 133 -4.50 3.27 -2.18
N ASN A 134 -4.55 3.83 -3.39
CA ASN A 134 -4.00 5.16 -3.70
C ASN A 134 -5.01 6.06 -4.44
N PRO A 135 -6.20 6.31 -3.87
CA PRO A 135 -7.15 7.21 -4.48
C PRO A 135 -6.54 8.61 -4.58
N LYS A 136 -6.88 9.34 -5.62
CA LYS A 136 -6.62 10.77 -5.73
C LYS A 136 -7.97 11.47 -5.86
N GLU A 137 -8.14 12.58 -5.19
CA GLU A 137 -9.30 13.45 -5.41
C GLU A 137 -9.31 13.89 -6.87
N ALA A 138 -10.45 13.74 -7.53
CA ALA A 138 -10.65 14.29 -8.84
C ALA A 138 -10.51 15.81 -8.69
N LYS A 139 -9.55 16.41 -9.39
CA LYS A 139 -9.56 17.87 -9.56
C LYS A 139 -10.86 18.17 -10.32
N VAL A 140 -11.87 18.64 -9.60
CA VAL A 140 -13.07 19.21 -10.22
C VAL A 140 -12.54 20.35 -11.08
N ALA A 141 -12.56 20.18 -12.40
CA ALA A 141 -12.36 21.29 -13.31
C ALA A 141 -13.53 22.24 -13.03
N VAL A 142 -13.25 23.32 -12.33
CA VAL A 142 -14.19 24.44 -12.23
C VAL A 142 -14.32 24.96 -13.64
N THR A 143 -15.33 24.50 -14.35
CA THR A 143 -15.79 25.13 -15.58
C THR A 143 -16.19 26.54 -15.15
N PRO A 144 -15.57 27.61 -15.65
CA PRO A 144 -16.01 28.95 -15.34
C PRO A 144 -17.43 29.04 -15.81
N ALA A 145 -18.36 29.35 -14.89
CA ALA A 145 -19.74 29.55 -15.17
C ALA A 145 -19.86 30.53 -16.35
N ALA A 146 -20.54 30.10 -17.41
CA ALA A 146 -20.87 30.96 -18.53
C ALA A 146 -21.52 32.25 -17.98
N LYS A 147 -20.90 33.38 -18.34
CA LYS A 147 -21.47 34.70 -18.02
C LYS A 147 -22.89 34.74 -18.53
N PRO A 148 -23.87 35.19 -17.73
CA PRO A 148 -25.22 35.42 -18.25
C PRO A 148 -25.15 36.45 -19.38
N ALA A 149 -25.79 36.13 -20.49
CA ALA A 149 -25.94 37.01 -21.63
C ALA A 149 -26.64 38.32 -21.16
N GLU A 150 -25.97 39.43 -21.39
CA GLU A 150 -26.47 40.76 -21.15
C GLU A 150 -27.61 40.99 -22.11
N GLU A 151 -28.83 41.17 -21.58
CA GLU A 151 -30.00 41.56 -22.33
C GLU A 151 -29.76 42.95 -22.93
N VAL A 152 -29.67 43.00 -24.26
CA VAL A 152 -29.69 44.25 -25.00
C VAL A 152 -31.11 44.79 -24.89
N LYS A 153 -31.30 45.81 -24.07
CA LYS A 153 -32.50 46.63 -24.12
C LYS A 153 -32.48 47.43 -25.43
N ALA A 154 -33.45 47.17 -26.28
CA ALA A 154 -33.79 48.03 -27.39
C ALA A 154 -34.52 49.23 -26.78
N ASP A 155 -33.96 50.42 -26.95
CA ASP A 155 -34.64 51.68 -26.74
C ASP A 155 -35.30 52.06 -28.06
N GLU A 156 -36.57 52.31 -27.94
CA GLU A 156 -37.42 53.00 -28.91
C GLU A 156 -37.61 54.45 -28.46
#